data_2ba95e53a3ecf1eb42966051491badd2
#
_entry.id   2ba95e53a3ecf1eb42966051491badd2
#
_cell.length_a   1.000
_cell.length_b   1.000
_cell.length_c   1.000
_cell.angle_alpha   90.00
_cell.angle_beta   90.00
_cell.angle_gamma   90.00
#
_symmetry.space_group_name_H-M   'P 1'
#
loop_
_entity.id
_entity.type
_entity.pdbx_description
1 polymer ?
#
loop_
_entity_poly.entity_id
_entity_poly.type
_entity_poly.pdbx_seq_one_letter_code
_entity_poly.pdbx_strand_id
1 'polypeptide(L)'
;TKEDAHDYRYFPDPDLMPVRVDQAWKDRLAAECPERPFDKQRRFMAAYDLPYTITSVLVPDRELSDWFEATVAIAGKPQAQAVGNWIANDLLRDLGAANVSLADAKITPAHLAELVGLIEAGTITKQIAREVFTESFGSGETPSAVVERKGLKDDTNSDELEQWCRDAIAGNDKAHEQFLGGKDGA
;
A
#
# COMPACT_ATOMS: atom_id res chain seq x y z
N THR A 1 -27.59 25.64 -36.79
CA THR A 1 -27.75 24.29 -36.20
C THR A 1 -28.83 24.33 -35.15
N LYS A 2 -29.52 23.23 -34.85
CA LYS A 2 -30.55 23.16 -33.81
C LYS A 2 -30.03 23.58 -32.43
N GLU A 3 -28.73 23.61 -32.21
CA GLU A 3 -28.07 24.03 -30.99
C GLU A 3 -28.09 25.57 -30.81
N ASP A 4 -28.25 26.34 -31.89
CA ASP A 4 -28.33 27.79 -31.86
C ASP A 4 -29.79 28.30 -31.81
N ALA A 5 -30.78 27.41 -31.89
CA ALA A 5 -32.17 27.79 -31.84
C ALA A 5 -32.57 27.98 -30.36
N HIS A 6 -32.95 29.21 -29.98
CA HIS A 6 -33.59 29.57 -28.71
C HIS A 6 -34.98 28.92 -28.54
N ASP A 7 -35.17 27.71 -29.03
CA ASP A 7 -36.47 27.02 -29.08
C ASP A 7 -36.72 26.08 -27.90
N TYR A 8 -35.78 26.01 -26.98
CA TYR A 8 -36.04 25.40 -25.67
C TYR A 8 -36.72 26.43 -24.79
N ARG A 9 -38.04 26.33 -24.72
CA ARG A 9 -38.88 27.20 -23.88
C ARG A 9 -38.67 26.93 -22.41
N TYR A 10 -37.53 27.36 -21.87
CA TYR A 10 -37.23 27.31 -20.43
C TYR A 10 -38.01 28.42 -19.75
N PHE A 11 -39.24 28.13 -19.38
CA PHE A 11 -40.02 29.00 -18.49
C PHE A 11 -40.31 28.26 -17.17
N PRO A 12 -40.40 28.99 -16.06
CA PRO A 12 -40.72 28.39 -14.78
C PRO A 12 -42.01 27.60 -14.85
N ASP A 13 -41.98 26.36 -14.36
CA ASP A 13 -43.17 25.56 -14.20
C ASP A 13 -44.07 26.22 -13.13
N PRO A 14 -45.35 26.53 -13.40
CA PRO A 14 -46.23 27.19 -12.43
C PRO A 14 -46.46 26.35 -11.17
N ASP A 15 -46.30 25.04 -11.25
CA ASP A 15 -46.48 24.11 -10.13
C ASP A 15 -45.24 23.95 -9.24
N LEU A 16 -44.10 24.51 -9.67
CA LEU A 16 -42.85 24.42 -8.91
C LEU A 16 -42.49 25.74 -8.23
N MET A 17 -42.37 25.72 -6.92
CA MET A 17 -41.90 26.86 -6.16
C MET A 17 -40.42 27.15 -6.41
N PRO A 18 -40.01 28.43 -6.54
CA PRO A 18 -38.61 28.78 -6.68
C PRO A 18 -37.81 28.34 -5.45
N VAL A 19 -36.75 27.52 -5.67
CA VAL A 19 -35.78 27.16 -4.62
C VAL A 19 -34.81 28.31 -4.46
N ARG A 20 -34.75 28.89 -3.27
CA ARG A 20 -33.80 29.94 -2.92
C ARG A 20 -32.65 29.32 -2.12
N VAL A 21 -31.44 29.26 -2.73
CA VAL A 21 -30.23 28.83 -2.09
C VAL A 21 -29.48 30.08 -1.62
N ASP A 22 -29.43 30.30 -0.31
CA ASP A 22 -28.70 31.41 0.29
C ASP A 22 -27.18 31.11 0.37
N GLN A 23 -26.38 32.13 0.69
CA GLN A 23 -24.93 31.98 0.77
C GLN A 23 -24.53 31.11 1.95
N ALA A 24 -25.24 31.22 3.08
CA ALA A 24 -24.93 30.41 4.27
C ALA A 24 -25.08 28.90 4.01
N TRP A 25 -26.11 28.52 3.22
CA TRP A 25 -26.29 27.13 2.80
C TRP A 25 -25.14 26.66 1.88
N LYS A 26 -24.74 27.48 0.91
CA LYS A 26 -23.60 27.17 0.03
C LYS A 26 -22.30 27.00 0.82
N ASP A 27 -22.04 27.91 1.77
CA ASP A 27 -20.81 27.88 2.58
C ASP A 27 -20.77 26.64 3.48
N ARG A 28 -21.91 26.26 4.07
CA ARG A 28 -22.02 25.03 4.85
C ARG A 28 -21.72 23.79 4.00
N LEU A 29 -22.37 23.66 2.84
CA LEU A 29 -22.13 22.54 1.95
C LEU A 29 -20.69 22.50 1.43
N ALA A 30 -20.10 23.65 1.15
CA ALA A 30 -18.70 23.74 0.74
C ALA A 30 -17.74 23.26 1.84
N ALA A 31 -18.05 23.57 3.11
CA ALA A 31 -17.25 23.12 4.26
C ALA A 31 -17.42 21.62 4.55
N GLU A 32 -18.59 21.04 4.27
CA GLU A 32 -18.89 19.62 4.44
C GLU A 32 -18.43 18.78 3.23
N CYS A 33 -18.08 19.42 2.12
CA CYS A 33 -17.68 18.73 0.89
C CYS A 33 -16.32 18.01 1.10
N PRO A 34 -16.24 16.69 0.89
CA PRO A 34 -14.97 15.97 1.03
C PRO A 34 -13.97 16.40 -0.03
N GLU A 35 -12.69 16.13 0.23
CA GLU A 35 -11.63 16.34 -0.75
C GLU A 35 -11.95 15.58 -2.04
N ARG A 36 -11.85 16.27 -3.17
CA ARG A 36 -12.14 15.66 -4.49
C ARG A 36 -11.02 14.67 -4.88
N PRO A 37 -11.34 13.61 -5.61
CA PRO A 37 -10.36 12.61 -6.02
C PRO A 37 -9.14 13.20 -6.72
N PHE A 38 -9.32 14.18 -7.61
CA PHE A 38 -8.21 14.84 -8.31
C PHE A 38 -7.27 15.60 -7.36
N ASP A 39 -7.84 16.31 -6.38
CA ASP A 39 -7.04 17.05 -5.39
C ASP A 39 -6.32 16.06 -4.45
N LYS A 40 -7.01 14.99 -4.01
CA LYS A 40 -6.41 13.90 -3.22
C LYS A 40 -5.25 13.23 -3.97
N GLN A 41 -5.41 12.95 -5.26
CA GLN A 41 -4.34 12.36 -6.08
C GLN A 41 -3.10 13.26 -6.14
N ARG A 42 -3.29 14.57 -6.40
CA ARG A 42 -2.18 15.52 -6.39
C ARG A 42 -1.51 15.62 -5.03
N ARG A 43 -2.31 15.60 -3.96
CA ARG A 43 -1.78 15.60 -2.59
C ARG A 43 -0.99 14.32 -2.29
N PHE A 44 -1.46 13.15 -2.68
CA PHE A 44 -0.75 11.89 -2.48
C PHE A 44 0.58 11.86 -3.22
N MET A 45 0.62 12.33 -4.46
CA MET A 45 1.86 12.46 -5.23
C MET A 45 2.84 13.43 -4.58
N ALA A 46 2.36 14.59 -4.10
CA ALA A 46 3.22 15.61 -3.51
C ALA A 46 3.64 15.32 -2.06
N ALA A 47 2.73 14.79 -1.24
CA ALA A 47 2.97 14.59 0.19
C ALA A 47 3.69 13.29 0.53
N TYR A 48 3.49 12.24 -0.28
CA TYR A 48 3.99 10.88 -0.06
C TYR A 48 4.94 10.41 -1.16
N ASP A 49 5.24 11.26 -2.15
CA ASP A 49 6.10 10.93 -3.32
C ASP A 49 5.63 9.67 -4.06
N LEU A 50 4.31 9.49 -4.16
CA LEU A 50 3.73 8.33 -4.83
C LEU A 50 3.68 8.53 -6.35
N PRO A 51 4.05 7.50 -7.14
CA PRO A 51 3.86 7.54 -8.58
C PRO A 51 2.37 7.50 -8.95
N TYR A 52 2.06 8.01 -10.14
CA TYR A 52 0.70 8.01 -10.68
C TYR A 52 0.07 6.60 -10.71
N THR A 53 0.86 5.58 -11.02
CA THR A 53 0.41 4.17 -11.07
C THR A 53 -0.20 3.69 -9.75
N ILE A 54 0.37 4.09 -8.62
CA ILE A 54 -0.16 3.75 -7.30
C ILE A 54 -1.36 4.63 -6.95
N THR A 55 -1.25 5.95 -7.16
CA THR A 55 -2.34 6.87 -6.82
C THR A 55 -3.60 6.65 -7.64
N SER A 56 -3.46 6.20 -8.91
CA SER A 56 -4.61 5.85 -9.76
C SER A 56 -5.38 4.62 -9.29
N VAL A 57 -4.78 3.77 -8.47
CA VAL A 57 -5.42 2.61 -7.82
C VAL A 57 -6.06 3.02 -6.50
N LEU A 58 -5.35 3.80 -5.68
CA LEU A 58 -5.78 4.15 -4.32
C LEU A 58 -6.91 5.17 -4.28
N VAL A 59 -6.86 6.20 -5.15
CA VAL A 59 -7.72 7.39 -5.02
C VAL A 59 -9.16 7.21 -5.51
N PRO A 60 -9.46 6.40 -6.56
CA PRO A 60 -10.83 6.20 -7.00
C PRO A 60 -11.75 5.59 -5.94
N ASP A 61 -11.19 4.79 -5.05
CA ASP A 61 -11.89 4.21 -3.92
C ASP A 61 -11.57 5.00 -2.64
N ARG A 62 -12.62 5.57 -2.03
CA ARG A 62 -12.48 6.37 -0.82
C ARG A 62 -12.03 5.54 0.37
N GLU A 63 -12.61 4.35 0.56
CA GLU A 63 -12.27 3.47 1.68
C GLU A 63 -10.80 3.04 1.58
N LEU A 64 -10.35 2.69 0.38
CA LEU A 64 -8.98 2.30 0.12
C LEU A 64 -8.00 3.46 0.38
N SER A 65 -8.36 4.68 -0.06
CA SER A 65 -7.51 5.85 0.17
C SER A 65 -7.43 6.23 1.64
N ASP A 66 -8.53 6.14 2.38
CA ASP A 66 -8.57 6.43 3.81
C ASP A 66 -7.81 5.33 4.59
N TRP A 67 -7.91 4.07 4.16
CA TRP A 67 -7.15 2.96 4.73
C TRP A 67 -5.63 3.11 4.48
N PHE A 68 -5.23 3.58 3.30
CA PHE A 68 -3.84 3.93 3.00
C PHE A 68 -3.33 5.03 3.95
N GLU A 69 -4.07 6.12 4.10
CA GLU A 69 -3.67 7.23 4.99
C GLU A 69 -3.57 6.77 6.45
N ALA A 70 -4.51 5.95 6.92
CA ALA A 70 -4.46 5.35 8.25
C ALA A 70 -3.20 4.48 8.45
N THR A 71 -2.82 3.69 7.44
CA THR A 71 -1.61 2.87 7.47
C THR A 71 -0.36 3.73 7.51
N VAL A 72 -0.27 4.75 6.65
CA VAL A 72 0.89 5.67 6.61
C VAL A 72 1.01 6.50 7.89
N ALA A 73 -0.10 6.85 8.52
CA ALA A 73 -0.08 7.55 9.82
C ALA A 73 0.62 6.72 10.91
N ILE A 74 0.54 5.39 10.84
CA ILE A 74 1.20 4.47 11.78
C ILE A 74 2.64 4.17 11.33
N ALA A 75 2.84 3.80 10.05
CA ALA A 75 4.14 3.39 9.50
C ALA A 75 5.11 4.56 9.31
N GLY A 76 4.59 5.77 9.14
CA GLY A 76 5.37 6.96 8.81
C GLY A 76 5.48 7.24 7.31
N LYS A 77 5.66 8.52 6.97
CA LYS A 77 5.76 8.99 5.58
C LYS A 77 6.85 8.30 4.73
N PRO A 78 8.05 8.00 5.25
CA PRO A 78 9.08 7.32 4.46
C PRO A 78 8.61 5.96 3.91
N GLN A 79 7.68 5.30 4.59
CA GLN A 79 7.14 4.00 4.22
C GLN A 79 5.94 4.06 3.25
N ALA A 80 5.48 5.27 2.90
CA ALA A 80 4.26 5.45 2.10
C ALA A 80 4.31 4.70 0.75
N GLN A 81 5.45 4.69 0.07
CA GLN A 81 5.60 3.97 -1.19
C GLN A 81 5.52 2.46 -1.00
N ALA A 82 6.15 1.92 0.05
CA ALA A 82 6.06 0.50 0.39
C ALA A 82 4.61 0.13 0.73
N VAL A 83 3.94 0.89 1.58
CA VAL A 83 2.52 0.72 1.93
C VAL A 83 1.64 0.74 0.68
N GLY A 84 1.80 1.73 -0.20
CA GLY A 84 1.05 1.84 -1.45
C GLY A 84 1.22 0.62 -2.36
N ASN A 85 2.44 0.11 -2.47
CA ASN A 85 2.75 -1.10 -3.24
C ASN A 85 2.08 -2.35 -2.64
N TRP A 86 2.12 -2.52 -1.30
CA TRP A 86 1.46 -3.63 -0.62
C TRP A 86 -0.05 -3.61 -0.82
N ILE A 87 -0.66 -2.43 -0.75
CA ILE A 87 -2.11 -2.29 -0.99
C ILE A 87 -2.45 -2.64 -2.43
N ALA A 88 -1.75 -2.04 -3.40
CA ALA A 88 -2.07 -2.19 -4.82
C ALA A 88 -1.86 -3.62 -5.35
N ASN A 89 -0.86 -4.34 -4.84
CA ASN A 89 -0.48 -5.64 -5.38
C ASN A 89 -0.96 -6.82 -4.52
N ASP A 90 -0.83 -6.74 -3.20
CA ASP A 90 -1.06 -7.87 -2.31
C ASP A 90 -2.45 -7.79 -1.66
N LEU A 91 -2.82 -6.65 -1.05
CA LEU A 91 -4.12 -6.51 -0.38
C LEU A 91 -5.28 -6.65 -1.37
N LEU A 92 -5.27 -5.94 -2.49
CA LEU A 92 -6.34 -5.99 -3.48
C LEU A 92 -6.45 -7.37 -4.15
N ARG A 93 -5.33 -8.06 -4.36
CA ARG A 93 -5.31 -9.44 -4.84
C ARG A 93 -6.01 -10.37 -3.86
N ASP A 94 -5.69 -10.30 -2.57
CA ASP A 94 -6.21 -11.21 -1.56
C ASP A 94 -7.68 -10.90 -1.24
N LEU A 95 -8.09 -9.62 -1.23
CA LEU A 95 -9.51 -9.24 -1.17
C LEU A 95 -10.30 -9.80 -2.35
N GLY A 96 -9.77 -9.67 -3.57
CA GLY A 96 -10.40 -10.21 -4.77
C GLY A 96 -10.48 -11.74 -4.77
N ALA A 97 -9.42 -12.43 -4.34
CA ALA A 97 -9.39 -13.89 -4.26
C ALA A 97 -10.38 -14.44 -3.19
N ALA A 98 -10.50 -13.75 -2.06
CA ALA A 98 -11.44 -14.11 -0.99
C ALA A 98 -12.87 -13.62 -1.26
N ASN A 99 -13.09 -12.76 -2.25
CA ASN A 99 -14.35 -12.09 -2.53
C ASN A 99 -14.94 -11.37 -1.29
N VAL A 100 -14.07 -10.65 -0.56
CA VAL A 100 -14.39 -9.93 0.67
C VAL A 100 -14.17 -8.45 0.45
N SER A 101 -15.03 -7.60 1.04
CA SER A 101 -14.82 -6.14 1.03
C SER A 101 -13.69 -5.73 1.98
N LEU A 102 -13.13 -4.53 1.79
CA LEU A 102 -12.10 -3.99 2.68
C LEU A 102 -12.60 -3.86 4.13
N ALA A 103 -13.88 -3.47 4.29
CA ALA A 103 -14.52 -3.31 5.60
C ALA A 103 -14.70 -4.64 6.36
N ASP A 104 -14.87 -5.76 5.64
CA ASP A 104 -15.08 -7.09 6.22
C ASP A 104 -13.75 -7.86 6.38
N ALA A 105 -12.66 -7.33 5.85
CA ALA A 105 -11.35 -7.96 5.96
C ALA A 105 -10.85 -7.95 7.42
N LYS A 106 -10.25 -9.05 7.84
CA LYS A 106 -9.67 -9.16 9.19
C LYS A 106 -8.38 -8.37 9.35
N ILE A 107 -7.72 -8.07 8.22
CA ILE A 107 -6.50 -7.28 8.21
C ILE A 107 -6.80 -5.80 8.47
N THR A 108 -5.98 -5.15 9.28
CA THR A 108 -6.13 -3.75 9.65
C THR A 108 -4.97 -2.90 9.14
N PRO A 109 -5.11 -1.56 9.07
CA PRO A 109 -4.00 -0.66 8.79
C PRO A 109 -2.78 -0.88 9.69
N ALA A 110 -3.02 -1.22 10.97
CA ALA A 110 -1.95 -1.51 11.93
C ALA A 110 -1.15 -2.77 11.55
N HIS A 111 -1.82 -3.82 11.07
CA HIS A 111 -1.15 -5.04 10.62
C HIS A 111 -0.22 -4.75 9.44
N LEU A 112 -0.65 -3.98 8.44
CA LEU A 112 0.21 -3.66 7.31
C LEU A 112 1.36 -2.73 7.72
N ALA A 113 1.12 -1.76 8.59
CA ALA A 113 2.16 -0.88 9.11
C ALA A 113 3.24 -1.68 9.87
N GLU A 114 2.83 -2.62 10.71
CA GLU A 114 3.72 -3.52 11.43
C GLU A 114 4.54 -4.41 10.48
N LEU A 115 3.90 -5.00 9.47
CA LEU A 115 4.57 -5.83 8.47
C LEU A 115 5.66 -5.05 7.73
N VAL A 116 5.35 -3.82 7.28
CA VAL A 116 6.32 -2.95 6.62
C VAL A 116 7.46 -2.60 7.58
N GLY A 117 7.17 -2.36 8.85
CA GLY A 117 8.18 -2.13 9.88
C GLY A 117 9.12 -3.32 10.08
N LEU A 118 8.61 -4.55 10.08
CA LEU A 118 9.43 -5.77 10.20
C LEU A 118 10.36 -5.97 9.00
N ILE A 119 9.90 -5.61 7.79
CA ILE A 119 10.74 -5.64 6.57
C ILE A 119 11.85 -4.60 6.66
N GLU A 120 11.51 -3.39 7.07
CA GLU A 120 12.46 -2.28 7.17
C GLU A 120 13.53 -2.51 8.25
N ALA A 121 13.12 -3.13 9.35
CA ALA A 121 14.04 -3.56 10.41
C ALA A 121 14.93 -4.75 10.00
N GLY A 122 14.72 -5.34 8.82
CA GLY A 122 15.45 -6.54 8.37
C GLY A 122 15.11 -7.81 9.16
N THR A 123 14.02 -7.78 9.95
CA THR A 123 13.60 -8.97 10.75
C THR A 123 13.07 -10.09 9.87
N ILE A 124 12.46 -9.73 8.73
CA ILE A 124 11.95 -10.68 7.73
C ILE A 124 12.26 -10.20 6.31
N THR A 125 12.46 -11.14 5.39
CA THR A 125 12.61 -10.82 3.97
C THR A 125 11.24 -10.50 3.33
N LYS A 126 11.25 -9.83 2.16
CA LYS A 126 10.02 -9.58 1.40
C LYS A 126 9.27 -10.85 1.00
N GLN A 127 9.97 -11.96 0.82
CA GLN A 127 9.36 -13.25 0.50
C GLN A 127 8.59 -13.78 1.71
N ILE A 128 9.23 -13.80 2.88
CA ILE A 128 8.60 -14.20 4.15
C ILE A 128 7.42 -13.28 4.46
N ALA A 129 7.57 -11.97 4.24
CA ALA A 129 6.50 -11.00 4.47
C ALA A 129 5.21 -11.30 3.69
N ARG A 130 5.29 -11.84 2.47
CA ARG A 130 4.11 -12.25 1.70
C ARG A 130 3.39 -13.43 2.34
N GLU A 131 4.10 -14.41 2.86
CA GLU A 131 3.53 -15.54 3.58
C GLU A 131 2.84 -15.06 4.86
N VAL A 132 3.54 -14.21 5.63
CA VAL A 132 3.01 -13.60 6.85
C VAL A 132 1.76 -12.77 6.56
N PHE A 133 1.77 -11.96 5.48
CA PHE A 133 0.63 -11.15 5.08
C PHE A 133 -0.60 -12.00 4.75
N THR A 134 -0.43 -13.03 3.92
CA THR A 134 -1.53 -13.94 3.54
C THR A 134 -2.13 -14.64 4.75
N GLU A 135 -1.29 -15.03 5.71
CA GLU A 135 -1.77 -15.67 6.93
C GLU A 135 -2.47 -14.69 7.86
N SER A 136 -1.91 -13.49 8.06
CA SER A 136 -2.55 -12.41 8.82
C SER A 136 -3.89 -12.00 8.20
N PHE A 137 -3.98 -11.97 6.87
CA PHE A 137 -5.23 -11.70 6.14
C PHE A 137 -6.30 -12.75 6.44
N GLY A 138 -5.95 -14.03 6.47
CA GLY A 138 -6.88 -15.12 6.74
C GLY A 138 -7.27 -15.25 8.22
N SER A 139 -6.29 -15.16 9.12
CA SER A 139 -6.49 -15.40 10.57
C SER A 139 -6.93 -14.14 11.31
N GLY A 140 -6.44 -12.96 10.94
CA GLY A 140 -6.55 -11.71 11.68
C GLY A 140 -5.50 -11.57 12.79
N GLU A 141 -4.51 -12.48 12.85
CA GLU A 141 -3.37 -12.36 13.76
C GLU A 141 -2.42 -11.23 13.32
N THR A 142 -1.73 -10.62 14.27
CA THR A 142 -0.70 -9.62 13.97
C THR A 142 0.50 -10.26 13.25
N PRO A 143 1.17 -9.55 12.34
CA PRO A 143 2.36 -10.04 11.66
C PRO A 143 3.45 -10.56 12.61
N SER A 144 3.72 -9.86 13.71
CA SER A 144 4.70 -10.32 14.71
C SER A 144 4.30 -11.65 15.34
N ALA A 145 3.03 -11.85 15.67
CA ALA A 145 2.55 -13.12 16.24
C ALA A 145 2.72 -14.28 15.24
N VAL A 146 2.44 -14.04 13.95
CA VAL A 146 2.66 -15.04 12.89
C VAL A 146 4.13 -15.38 12.74
N VAL A 147 5.01 -14.36 12.72
CA VAL A 147 6.47 -14.52 12.62
C VAL A 147 7.02 -15.33 13.79
N GLU A 148 6.57 -15.01 15.01
CA GLU A 148 7.03 -15.72 16.22
C GLU A 148 6.51 -17.18 16.25
N ARG A 149 5.24 -17.39 15.95
CA ARG A 149 4.63 -18.72 15.95
C ARG A 149 5.29 -19.67 14.94
N LYS A 150 5.69 -19.13 13.78
CA LYS A 150 6.32 -19.91 12.69
C LYS A 150 7.85 -19.94 12.76
N GLY A 151 8.47 -19.14 13.63
CA GLY A 151 9.94 -19.03 13.70
C GLY A 151 10.55 -18.45 12.43
N LEU A 152 9.86 -17.51 11.77
CA LEU A 152 10.26 -16.94 10.47
C LEU A 152 11.19 -15.71 10.60
N LYS A 153 11.81 -15.52 11.74
CA LYS A 153 12.85 -14.49 11.87
C LYS A 153 14.00 -14.82 10.95
N ASP A 154 14.46 -13.83 10.20
CA ASP A 154 15.66 -13.95 9.37
C ASP A 154 16.86 -13.91 10.34
N ASP A 155 17.28 -15.08 10.79
CA ASP A 155 18.55 -15.24 11.51
C ASP A 155 19.69 -15.16 10.49
N THR A 156 19.88 -13.96 9.91
CA THR A 156 21.11 -13.63 9.21
C THR A 156 22.22 -13.52 10.26
N ASN A 157 22.60 -14.67 10.81
CA ASN A 157 23.79 -14.76 11.65
C ASN A 157 24.99 -14.54 10.72
N SER A 158 25.38 -13.29 10.58
CA SER A 158 26.49 -12.85 9.72
C SER A 158 27.77 -13.66 10.03
N ASP A 159 27.93 -14.03 11.29
CA ASP A 159 29.09 -14.79 11.76
C ASP A 159 29.05 -16.25 11.28
N GLU A 160 27.87 -16.90 11.29
CA GLU A 160 27.72 -18.26 10.74
C GLU A 160 27.86 -18.27 9.22
N LEU A 161 27.32 -17.28 8.51
CA LEU A 161 27.50 -17.15 7.06
C LEU A 161 28.97 -16.94 6.70
N GLU A 162 29.69 -16.11 7.44
CA GLU A 162 31.12 -15.90 7.25
C GLU A 162 31.91 -17.17 7.53
N GLN A 163 31.54 -17.94 8.56
CA GLN A 163 32.16 -19.23 8.87
C GLN A 163 31.91 -20.24 7.74
N TRP A 164 30.66 -20.35 7.24
CA TRP A 164 30.36 -21.24 6.12
C TRP A 164 31.08 -20.83 4.85
N CYS A 165 31.25 -19.54 4.58
CA CYS A 165 32.06 -19.07 3.47
C CYS A 165 33.55 -19.47 3.64
N ARG A 166 34.10 -19.30 4.83
CA ARG A 166 35.49 -19.73 5.14
C ARG A 166 35.65 -21.22 4.99
N ASP A 167 34.71 -22.01 5.50
CA ASP A 167 34.75 -23.47 5.41
C ASP A 167 34.61 -23.94 3.96
N ALA A 168 33.78 -23.30 3.16
CA ALA A 168 33.60 -23.58 1.73
C ALA A 168 34.91 -23.26 0.94
N ILE A 169 35.55 -22.15 1.25
CA ILE A 169 36.87 -21.77 0.65
C ILE A 169 37.94 -22.76 1.06
N ALA A 170 38.00 -23.13 2.34
CA ALA A 170 38.99 -24.10 2.87
C ALA A 170 38.77 -25.52 2.34
N GLY A 171 37.52 -25.88 1.98
CA GLY A 171 37.17 -27.16 1.37
C GLY A 171 37.42 -27.25 -0.15
N ASN A 172 37.77 -26.12 -0.81
CA ASN A 172 37.90 -26.01 -2.27
C ASN A 172 39.23 -25.35 -2.69
N ASP A 173 40.35 -25.87 -2.24
CA ASP A 173 41.67 -25.31 -2.51
C ASP A 173 41.95 -25.05 -4.01
N LYS A 174 41.48 -25.92 -4.90
CA LYS A 174 41.65 -25.75 -6.36
C LYS A 174 40.91 -24.56 -6.91
N ALA A 175 39.68 -24.32 -6.46
CA ALA A 175 38.86 -23.17 -6.90
C ALA A 175 39.45 -21.88 -6.33
N HIS A 176 39.91 -21.90 -5.09
CA HIS A 176 40.59 -20.79 -4.42
C HIS A 176 41.87 -20.38 -5.15
N GLU A 177 42.75 -21.35 -5.51
CA GLU A 177 43.95 -21.09 -6.28
C GLU A 177 43.67 -20.56 -7.69
N GLN A 178 42.61 -21.07 -8.35
CA GLN A 178 42.17 -20.57 -9.67
C GLN A 178 41.65 -19.14 -9.63
N PHE A 179 40.86 -18.80 -8.59
CA PHE A 179 40.38 -17.43 -8.37
C PHE A 179 41.55 -16.47 -8.10
N LEU A 180 42.50 -16.84 -7.23
CA LEU A 180 43.70 -16.04 -6.99
C LEU A 180 44.60 -15.93 -8.24
N GLY A 181 44.52 -16.90 -9.16
CA GLY A 181 45.19 -16.91 -10.46
C GLY A 181 44.47 -16.07 -11.54
N GLY A 182 43.40 -15.35 -11.20
CA GLY A 182 42.67 -14.43 -12.10
C GLY A 182 41.59 -15.09 -12.99
N LYS A 183 41.09 -16.28 -12.61
CA LYS A 183 39.93 -16.90 -13.27
C LYS A 183 38.66 -16.60 -12.47
N ASP A 184 37.93 -15.59 -12.92
CA ASP A 184 36.65 -15.15 -12.28
C ASP A 184 35.47 -16.14 -12.42
N GLY A 185 35.65 -17.27 -13.06
CA GLY A 185 34.61 -18.27 -13.31
C GLY A 185 34.93 -19.66 -12.71
N ALA A 186 35.70 -19.71 -11.65
CA ALA A 186 36.06 -20.97 -10.99
C ALA A 186 35.06 -21.34 -9.89
#